data_498ef5d299ede2b59ad90893db9151f0
#
_entry.id   498ef5d299ede2b59ad90893db9151f0
#
_cell.length_a   1.000
_cell.length_b   1.000
_cell.length_c   1.000
_cell.angle_alpha   90.00
_cell.angle_beta   90.00
_cell.angle_gamma   90.00
#
_symmetry.space_group_name_H-M   'P 1'
#
loop_
_entity.id
_entity.type
_entity.pdbx_description
1 polymer ?
#
loop_
_entity_poly.entity_id
_entity_poly.type
_entity_poly.pdbx_seq_one_letter_code
_entity_poly.pdbx_strand_id
1 'polypeptide(L)'
;QIGLGVTVAAIDTLHTPGSAMTTGKSTDLRIDGDGFFAVSPGGDGEQVYLTRAGNFDLDANRQLVNADGMFVLDSGGGIIQLDEEVTAFSISQTGEIISIGADGLAAPTGVFIAVTVVANPGGLEKVGGNLYRMTPNANPDGELDELGQASDPETGSGAIISGQLEMSNVDLTNEFTEMIVAQRGFQSNSRIITTSDEILQEVVNLKR
;
A
#
# COMPACT_ATOMS: atom_id res chain seq x y z
N GLN A 1 9.39 17.55 -39.80
CA GLN A 1 8.81 16.49 -38.94
C GLN A 1 7.59 17.09 -38.23
N ILE A 2 6.47 16.38 -38.31
CA ILE A 2 5.26 16.73 -37.58
C ILE A 2 5.23 15.89 -36.33
N GLY A 3 5.22 16.51 -35.13
CA GLY A 3 5.06 15.81 -33.86
C GLY A 3 3.63 15.28 -33.72
N LEU A 4 3.47 14.03 -33.29
CA LEU A 4 2.18 13.38 -33.13
C LEU A 4 1.64 13.48 -31.68
N GLY A 5 2.33 14.21 -30.82
CA GLY A 5 2.01 14.34 -29.39
C GLY A 5 2.85 13.39 -28.50
N VAL A 6 2.43 13.28 -27.26
CA VAL A 6 3.05 12.40 -26.23
C VAL A 6 1.98 11.54 -25.59
N THR A 7 2.36 10.33 -25.16
CA THR A 7 1.51 9.40 -24.43
C THR A 7 2.21 8.99 -23.14
N VAL A 8 1.43 8.63 -22.13
CA VAL A 8 1.97 8.05 -20.89
C VAL A 8 2.50 6.64 -21.22
N ALA A 9 3.77 6.37 -20.93
CA ALA A 9 4.41 5.09 -21.20
C ALA A 9 4.27 4.13 -20.00
N ALA A 10 4.45 4.61 -18.78
CA ALA A 10 4.32 3.84 -17.55
C ALA A 10 3.90 4.75 -16.39
N ILE A 11 3.31 4.16 -15.38
CA ILE A 11 3.00 4.79 -14.09
C ILE A 11 3.58 3.87 -13.02
N ASP A 12 4.65 4.32 -12.38
CA ASP A 12 5.33 3.58 -11.34
C ASP A 12 4.84 4.02 -9.96
N THR A 13 4.83 3.09 -9.01
CA THR A 13 4.48 3.35 -7.61
C THR A 13 5.76 3.40 -6.77
N LEU A 14 5.92 4.46 -5.98
CA LEU A 14 7.01 4.57 -5.03
C LEU A 14 6.60 3.94 -3.69
N HIS A 15 7.24 2.85 -3.32
CA HIS A 15 6.97 2.08 -2.10
C HIS A 15 7.84 2.57 -0.91
N THR A 16 7.97 3.88 -0.75
CA THR A 16 8.64 4.44 0.44
C THR A 16 7.64 4.58 1.58
N PRO A 17 8.04 4.31 2.85
CA PRO A 17 7.13 4.41 3.98
C PRO A 17 6.61 5.83 4.17
N GLY A 18 5.34 5.96 4.53
CA GLY A 18 4.69 7.21 4.86
C GLY A 18 4.82 7.59 6.34
N SER A 19 4.34 8.77 6.69
CA SER A 19 4.29 9.23 8.08
C SER A 19 3.28 8.42 8.90
N ALA A 20 3.53 8.27 10.20
CA ALA A 20 2.62 7.61 11.12
C ALA A 20 1.50 8.56 11.59
N MET A 21 0.26 8.09 11.58
CA MET A 21 -0.88 8.73 12.19
C MET A 21 -1.39 7.89 13.35
N THR A 22 -1.42 8.43 14.57
CA THR A 22 -1.93 7.74 15.74
C THR A 22 -3.46 7.82 15.76
N THR A 23 -4.12 6.67 15.79
CA THR A 23 -5.58 6.54 15.83
C THR A 23 -6.09 6.11 17.22
N GLY A 24 -5.26 5.38 17.98
CA GLY A 24 -5.61 4.80 19.27
C GLY A 24 -6.52 3.56 19.20
N LYS A 25 -6.86 3.08 18.01
CA LYS A 25 -7.63 1.86 17.80
C LYS A 25 -6.67 0.67 17.73
N SER A 26 -6.84 -0.36 18.56
CA SER A 26 -5.92 -1.49 18.66
C SER A 26 -5.83 -2.35 17.39
N THR A 27 -6.85 -2.28 16.54
CA THR A 27 -6.90 -2.99 15.25
C THR A 27 -6.25 -2.24 14.11
N ASP A 28 -5.93 -0.95 14.30
CA ASP A 28 -5.19 -0.18 13.32
C ASP A 28 -3.70 -0.50 13.48
N LEU A 29 -3.10 -1.00 12.42
CA LEU A 29 -1.73 -1.50 12.42
C LEU A 29 -0.88 -0.77 11.39
N ARG A 30 0.36 -0.48 11.75
CA ARG A 30 1.38 0.06 10.85
C ARG A 30 2.60 -0.83 10.88
N ILE A 31 3.19 -1.06 9.71
CA ILE A 31 4.50 -1.71 9.61
C ILE A 31 5.57 -0.63 9.68
N ASP A 32 6.50 -0.76 10.62
CA ASP A 32 7.66 0.12 10.75
C ASP A 32 8.88 -0.55 10.10
N GLY A 33 9.07 -0.26 8.83
CA GLY A 33 10.06 -0.89 7.98
C GLY A 33 9.46 -1.48 6.70
N ASP A 34 10.15 -2.45 6.12
CA ASP A 34 9.74 -3.10 4.89
C ASP A 34 8.76 -4.24 5.17
N GLY A 35 7.83 -4.47 4.26
CA GLY A 35 6.86 -5.55 4.33
C GLY A 35 5.45 -5.13 3.90
N PHE A 36 4.58 -6.10 3.73
CA PHE A 36 3.18 -5.93 3.37
C PHE A 36 2.35 -6.91 4.21
N PHE A 37 1.15 -6.50 4.58
CA PHE A 37 0.16 -7.40 5.14
C PHE A 37 -0.38 -8.30 4.04
N ALA A 38 -0.57 -9.58 4.37
CA ALA A 38 -1.20 -10.55 3.48
C ALA A 38 -2.70 -10.62 3.77
N VAL A 39 -3.52 -10.47 2.72
CA VAL A 39 -4.98 -10.55 2.81
C VAL A 39 -5.53 -11.46 1.73
N SER A 40 -6.62 -12.16 2.02
CA SER A 40 -7.28 -13.06 1.07
C SER A 40 -8.79 -12.87 1.06
N PRO A 41 -9.45 -12.91 -0.10
CA PRO A 41 -10.91 -12.81 -0.18
C PRO A 41 -11.63 -14.07 0.29
N GLY A 42 -11.00 -15.25 0.17
CA GLY A 42 -11.62 -16.55 0.49
C GLY A 42 -11.12 -17.18 1.78
N GLY A 43 -10.03 -16.65 2.36
CA GLY A 43 -9.44 -17.24 3.56
C GLY A 43 -8.74 -18.59 3.37
N ASP A 44 -8.74 -19.13 2.19
CA ASP A 44 -8.15 -20.44 1.87
C ASP A 44 -6.68 -20.35 1.42
N GLY A 45 -6.13 -19.13 1.41
CA GLY A 45 -4.76 -18.90 0.95
C GLY A 45 -4.53 -19.07 -0.56
N GLU A 46 -5.54 -19.44 -1.36
CA GLU A 46 -5.40 -19.61 -2.81
C GLU A 46 -5.12 -18.31 -3.55
N GLN A 47 -5.70 -17.19 -3.09
CA GLN A 47 -5.45 -15.87 -3.66
C GLN A 47 -5.01 -14.92 -2.56
N VAL A 48 -3.73 -14.67 -2.50
CA VAL A 48 -3.15 -13.72 -1.56
C VAL A 48 -2.89 -12.40 -2.24
N TYR A 49 -3.39 -11.34 -1.63
CA TYR A 49 -3.09 -9.96 -1.99
C TYR A 49 -2.24 -9.32 -0.90
N LEU A 50 -1.42 -8.39 -1.29
CA LEU A 50 -0.54 -7.65 -0.42
C LEU A 50 -1.06 -6.23 -0.24
N THR A 51 -1.01 -5.72 0.98
CA THR A 51 -1.42 -4.33 1.27
C THR A 51 -0.54 -3.70 2.35
N ARG A 52 -0.39 -2.38 2.29
CA ARG A 52 0.19 -1.57 3.39
C ARG A 52 -0.89 -0.93 4.25
N ALA A 53 -2.15 -0.99 3.81
CA ALA A 53 -3.26 -0.44 4.57
C ALA A 53 -3.59 -1.35 5.75
N GLY A 54 -3.36 -0.86 6.97
CA GLY A 54 -3.56 -1.60 8.20
C GLY A 54 -4.82 -1.23 8.97
N ASN A 55 -5.83 -0.67 8.31
CA ASN A 55 -7.13 -0.34 8.89
C ASN A 55 -8.00 -1.59 8.96
N PHE A 56 -7.77 -2.41 9.99
CA PHE A 56 -8.49 -3.65 10.16
C PHE A 56 -9.66 -3.51 11.14
N ASP A 57 -10.66 -4.36 10.95
CA ASP A 57 -11.83 -4.49 11.80
C ASP A 57 -12.13 -5.96 12.10
N LEU A 58 -12.94 -6.21 13.13
CA LEU A 58 -13.44 -7.53 13.44
C LEU A 58 -14.82 -7.72 12.81
N ASP A 59 -14.97 -8.81 12.06
CA ASP A 59 -16.26 -9.25 11.55
C ASP A 59 -17.14 -9.89 12.64
N ALA A 60 -18.40 -10.17 12.30
CA ALA A 60 -19.36 -10.85 13.18
C ALA A 60 -18.88 -12.21 13.69
N ASN A 61 -18.02 -12.88 12.93
CA ASN A 61 -17.38 -14.15 13.30
C ASN A 61 -16.08 -13.97 14.09
N ARG A 62 -15.77 -12.71 14.49
CA ARG A 62 -14.51 -12.35 15.18
C ARG A 62 -13.24 -12.63 14.36
N GLN A 63 -13.37 -12.55 13.04
CA GLN A 63 -12.25 -12.64 12.10
C GLN A 63 -11.72 -11.24 11.78
N LEU A 64 -10.41 -11.12 11.61
CA LEU A 64 -9.77 -9.86 11.26
C LEU A 64 -9.93 -9.63 9.76
N VAL A 65 -10.59 -8.53 9.40
CA VAL A 65 -10.89 -8.16 7.99
C VAL A 65 -10.44 -6.74 7.69
N ASN A 66 -10.17 -6.48 6.42
CA ASN A 66 -9.92 -5.12 5.94
C ASN A 66 -11.25 -4.41 5.58
N ALA A 67 -11.18 -3.15 5.15
CA ALA A 67 -12.35 -2.37 4.74
C ALA A 67 -13.09 -2.94 3.51
N ASP A 68 -12.42 -3.76 2.70
CA ASP A 68 -12.99 -4.41 1.51
C ASP A 68 -13.60 -5.79 1.85
N GLY A 69 -13.57 -6.21 3.11
CA GLY A 69 -14.08 -7.50 3.57
C GLY A 69 -13.15 -8.69 3.29
N MET A 70 -11.87 -8.44 3.02
CA MET A 70 -10.86 -9.50 2.87
C MET A 70 -10.29 -9.88 4.23
N PHE A 71 -10.01 -11.16 4.42
CA PHE A 71 -9.46 -11.70 5.64
C PHE A 71 -7.95 -11.46 5.73
N VAL A 72 -7.51 -11.04 6.90
CA VAL A 72 -6.07 -10.95 7.20
C VAL A 72 -5.55 -12.35 7.50
N LEU A 73 -4.44 -12.70 6.87
CA LEU A 73 -3.83 -14.01 7.04
C LEU A 73 -2.83 -14.01 8.18
N ASP A 74 -2.69 -15.17 8.81
CA ASP A 74 -1.61 -15.47 9.75
C ASP A 74 -0.33 -15.92 9.00
N SER A 75 0.76 -16.06 9.71
CA SER A 75 2.02 -16.56 9.16
C SER A 75 1.95 -17.99 8.63
N GLY A 76 0.92 -18.75 8.96
CA GLY A 76 0.63 -20.08 8.44
C GLY A 76 -0.30 -20.11 7.24
N GLY A 77 -0.78 -18.95 6.77
CA GLY A 77 -1.73 -18.82 5.65
C GLY A 77 -3.18 -19.04 6.04
N GLY A 78 -3.48 -19.18 7.33
CA GLY A 78 -4.85 -19.31 7.86
C GLY A 78 -5.51 -17.95 8.11
N ILE A 79 -6.84 -17.98 8.33
CA ILE A 79 -7.59 -16.79 8.76
C ILE A 79 -7.34 -16.57 10.25
N ILE A 80 -7.12 -15.31 10.61
CA ILE A 80 -7.02 -14.91 12.01
C ILE A 80 -8.43 -14.83 12.60
N GLN A 81 -8.74 -15.75 13.51
CA GLN A 81 -9.99 -15.80 14.24
C GLN A 81 -9.73 -15.74 15.76
N LEU A 82 -10.45 -14.88 16.43
CA LEU A 82 -10.40 -14.75 17.89
C LEU A 82 -11.44 -15.66 18.55
N ASP A 83 -11.04 -16.36 19.62
CA ASP A 83 -11.95 -17.19 20.39
C ASP A 83 -13.09 -16.40 21.03
N GLU A 84 -14.24 -17.06 21.28
CA GLU A 84 -15.42 -16.43 21.87
C GLU A 84 -15.19 -15.97 23.32
N GLU A 85 -14.25 -16.59 24.03
CA GLU A 85 -13.94 -16.27 25.42
C GLU A 85 -13.06 -15.01 25.59
N VAL A 86 -12.50 -14.47 24.48
CA VAL A 86 -11.63 -13.29 24.50
C VAL A 86 -12.45 -12.02 24.68
N THR A 87 -12.25 -11.32 25.80
CA THR A 87 -12.91 -10.05 26.10
C THR A 87 -12.20 -8.87 25.45
N ALA A 88 -10.88 -8.90 25.37
CA ALA A 88 -10.05 -7.90 24.72
C ALA A 88 -8.81 -8.56 24.12
N PHE A 89 -8.17 -7.91 23.17
CA PHE A 89 -6.91 -8.37 22.60
C PHE A 89 -5.95 -7.19 22.37
N SER A 90 -4.68 -7.49 22.32
CA SER A 90 -3.63 -6.58 21.93
C SER A 90 -2.69 -7.26 20.94
N ILE A 91 -2.03 -6.47 20.11
CA ILE A 91 -1.11 -6.95 19.09
C ILE A 91 0.29 -6.51 19.46
N SER A 92 1.21 -7.47 19.53
CA SER A 92 2.62 -7.27 19.86
C SER A 92 3.38 -6.68 18.65
N GLN A 93 4.59 -6.20 18.88
CA GLN A 93 5.49 -5.72 17.80
C GLN A 93 5.92 -6.83 16.83
N THR A 94 5.91 -8.08 17.28
CA THR A 94 6.17 -9.26 16.45
C THR A 94 4.96 -9.71 15.65
N GLY A 95 3.83 -9.00 15.75
CA GLY A 95 2.57 -9.40 15.11
C GLY A 95 1.79 -10.47 15.86
N GLU A 96 2.25 -10.91 17.04
CA GLU A 96 1.55 -11.90 17.86
C GLU A 96 0.30 -11.30 18.49
N ILE A 97 -0.80 -12.02 18.38
CA ILE A 97 -2.06 -11.64 18.99
C ILE A 97 -2.08 -12.17 20.43
N ILE A 98 -2.17 -11.25 21.37
CA ILE A 98 -2.28 -11.53 22.79
C ILE A 98 -3.74 -11.40 23.19
N SER A 99 -4.39 -12.50 23.55
CA SER A 99 -5.78 -12.50 24.02
C SER A 99 -5.85 -12.20 25.51
N ILE A 100 -6.87 -11.46 25.91
CA ILE A 100 -7.19 -11.19 27.32
C ILE A 100 -8.53 -11.87 27.59
N GLY A 101 -8.49 -12.95 28.36
CA GLY A 101 -9.68 -13.70 28.75
C GLY A 101 -10.55 -12.97 29.79
N ALA A 102 -11.68 -13.58 30.14
CA ALA A 102 -12.57 -13.06 31.19
C ALA A 102 -11.90 -12.97 32.57
N ASP A 103 -10.83 -13.71 32.79
CA ASP A 103 -10.04 -13.69 34.02
C ASP A 103 -9.07 -12.49 34.10
N GLY A 104 -8.99 -11.68 33.05
CA GLY A 104 -8.10 -10.52 32.95
C GLY A 104 -6.62 -10.91 32.76
N LEU A 105 -6.33 -12.18 32.52
CA LEU A 105 -4.98 -12.66 32.22
C LEU A 105 -4.71 -12.54 30.72
N ALA A 106 -3.58 -11.95 30.38
CA ALA A 106 -3.09 -11.91 29.01
C ALA A 106 -2.42 -13.24 28.68
N ALA A 107 -2.88 -13.91 27.63
CA ALA A 107 -2.29 -15.14 27.12
C ALA A 107 -1.90 -14.97 25.66
N PRO A 108 -0.66 -15.33 25.29
CA PRO A 108 -0.28 -15.35 23.88
C PRO A 108 -1.07 -16.44 23.16
N THR A 109 -1.61 -16.13 21.98
CA THR A 109 -2.38 -17.09 21.19
C THR A 109 -1.49 -17.95 20.29
N GLY A 110 -0.23 -17.51 20.07
CA GLY A 110 0.69 -18.13 19.10
C GLY A 110 0.29 -17.87 17.65
N VAL A 111 -0.69 -17.00 17.40
CA VAL A 111 -1.09 -16.58 16.07
C VAL A 111 -0.40 -15.26 15.74
N PHE A 112 0.34 -15.24 14.63
CA PHE A 112 1.10 -14.07 14.18
C PHE A 112 0.49 -13.53 12.89
N ILE A 113 0.33 -12.23 12.82
CA ILE A 113 -0.12 -11.56 11.60
C ILE A 113 0.97 -11.69 10.53
N ALA A 114 0.58 -12.14 9.34
CA ALA A 114 1.49 -12.28 8.22
C ALA A 114 2.03 -10.92 7.75
N VAL A 115 3.35 -10.80 7.76
CA VAL A 115 4.07 -9.68 7.13
C VAL A 115 5.09 -10.26 6.16
N THR A 116 4.88 -10.00 4.88
CA THR A 116 5.74 -10.53 3.83
C THR A 116 6.60 -9.43 3.24
N VAL A 117 7.90 -9.68 3.14
CA VAL A 117 8.85 -8.81 2.46
C VAL A 117 8.96 -9.25 1.00
N VAL A 118 8.92 -8.28 0.09
CA VAL A 118 9.03 -8.50 -1.35
C VAL A 118 10.39 -8.00 -1.83
N ALA A 119 11.13 -8.83 -2.55
CA ALA A 119 12.48 -8.50 -3.03
C ALA A 119 12.48 -7.27 -3.96
N ASN A 120 11.46 -7.15 -4.81
CA ASN A 120 11.29 -6.01 -5.70
C ASN A 120 9.85 -5.49 -5.66
N PRO A 121 9.54 -4.52 -4.77
CA PRO A 121 8.18 -3.95 -4.66
C PRO A 121 7.68 -3.29 -5.95
N GLY A 122 8.59 -2.74 -6.78
CA GLY A 122 8.23 -2.14 -8.07
C GLY A 122 7.71 -3.14 -9.10
N GLY A 123 7.96 -4.43 -8.89
CA GLY A 123 7.45 -5.51 -9.73
C GLY A 123 6.03 -5.97 -9.37
N LEU A 124 5.44 -5.47 -8.29
CA LEU A 124 4.08 -5.82 -7.88
C LEU A 124 3.05 -5.25 -8.85
N GLU A 125 2.02 -6.03 -9.15
CA GLU A 125 0.89 -5.56 -9.95
C GLU A 125 -0.15 -4.91 -9.04
N LYS A 126 -0.48 -3.65 -9.32
CA LYS A 126 -1.53 -2.92 -8.60
C LYS A 126 -2.91 -3.34 -9.09
N VAL A 127 -3.69 -3.97 -8.22
CA VAL A 127 -5.06 -4.43 -8.53
C VAL A 127 -6.09 -3.31 -8.29
N GLY A 128 -5.80 -2.41 -7.36
CA GLY A 128 -6.70 -1.33 -6.92
C GLY A 128 -6.95 -1.39 -5.42
N GLY A 129 -7.56 -0.38 -4.82
CA GLY A 129 -7.91 -0.38 -3.39
C GLY A 129 -6.71 -0.56 -2.44
N ASN A 130 -5.51 -0.11 -2.81
CA ASN A 130 -4.25 -0.37 -2.09
C ASN A 130 -3.84 -1.84 -2.02
N LEU A 131 -4.38 -2.67 -2.94
CA LEU A 131 -4.05 -4.09 -3.07
C LEU A 131 -3.04 -4.30 -4.19
N TYR A 132 -2.09 -5.16 -3.91
CA TYR A 132 -1.04 -5.57 -4.84
C TYR A 132 -1.06 -7.08 -4.99
N ARG A 133 -0.76 -7.54 -6.19
CA ARG A 133 -0.62 -8.96 -6.51
C ARG A 133 0.84 -9.27 -6.80
N MET A 134 1.30 -10.43 -6.30
CA MET A 134 2.63 -10.93 -6.60
C MET A 134 2.77 -11.26 -8.09
N THR A 135 3.91 -10.94 -8.65
CA THR A 135 4.28 -11.28 -10.03
C THR A 135 5.68 -11.90 -10.06
N PRO A 136 6.04 -12.61 -11.13
CA PRO A 136 7.41 -13.15 -11.29
C PRO A 136 8.50 -12.06 -11.34
N ASN A 137 8.13 -10.80 -11.56
CA ASN A 137 9.06 -9.67 -11.51
C ASN A 137 9.31 -9.16 -10.10
N ALA A 138 8.38 -9.42 -9.19
CA ALA A 138 8.46 -9.02 -7.79
C ALA A 138 9.27 -10.02 -6.95
N ASN A 139 9.07 -11.32 -7.22
CA ASN A 139 9.84 -12.42 -6.66
C ASN A 139 10.15 -13.43 -7.79
N PRO A 140 11.37 -13.99 -7.86
CA PRO A 140 11.78 -14.90 -8.94
C PRO A 140 10.84 -16.09 -9.18
N ASP A 141 10.24 -16.63 -8.12
CA ASP A 141 9.31 -17.75 -8.20
C ASP A 141 7.87 -17.34 -8.49
N GLY A 142 7.56 -16.03 -8.43
CA GLY A 142 6.21 -15.49 -8.68
C GLY A 142 5.18 -15.85 -7.61
N GLU A 143 5.61 -16.56 -6.60
CA GLU A 143 4.80 -16.99 -5.46
C GLU A 143 5.31 -16.30 -4.19
N LEU A 144 4.49 -16.31 -3.16
CA LEU A 144 4.89 -15.93 -1.81
C LEU A 144 5.61 -17.14 -1.22
N ASP A 145 6.94 -17.08 -1.11
CA ASP A 145 7.75 -18.19 -0.62
C ASP A 145 7.33 -18.63 0.78
N GLU A 146 7.08 -17.70 1.65
CA GLU A 146 6.49 -17.91 2.97
C GLU A 146 5.80 -16.62 3.45
N LEU A 147 4.69 -16.78 4.15
CA LEU A 147 4.09 -15.69 4.90
C LEU A 147 4.93 -15.50 6.17
N GLY A 148 5.81 -14.48 6.15
CA GLY A 148 6.71 -14.18 7.24
C GLY A 148 6.01 -13.62 8.48
N GLN A 149 6.74 -13.56 9.57
CA GLN A 149 6.34 -12.85 10.79
C GLN A 149 6.89 -11.42 10.77
N ALA A 150 6.26 -10.52 11.53
CA ALA A 150 6.79 -9.19 11.73
C ALA A 150 8.04 -9.22 12.62
N SER A 151 8.95 -8.28 12.40
CA SER A 151 10.20 -8.16 13.17
C SER A 151 11.10 -9.41 13.12
N ASP A 152 11.10 -10.11 11.99
CA ASP A 152 11.96 -11.25 11.76
C ASP A 152 13.32 -10.79 11.20
N PRO A 153 14.43 -11.09 11.89
CA PRO A 153 15.76 -10.69 11.45
C PRO A 153 16.26 -11.45 10.21
N GLU A 154 15.67 -12.61 9.87
CA GLU A 154 16.05 -13.38 8.68
C GLU A 154 15.48 -12.78 7.40
N THR A 155 14.24 -12.36 7.43
CA THR A 155 13.54 -11.74 6.29
C THR A 155 13.70 -10.23 6.23
N GLY A 156 14.12 -9.61 7.35
CA GLY A 156 14.24 -8.15 7.47
C GLY A 156 12.89 -7.43 7.52
N SER A 157 11.83 -8.15 7.90
CA SER A 157 10.49 -7.59 8.02
C SER A 157 10.40 -6.52 9.11
N GLY A 158 9.63 -5.45 8.83
CA GLY A 158 9.36 -4.38 9.78
C GLY A 158 8.55 -4.84 10.99
N ALA A 159 8.67 -4.11 12.10
CA ALA A 159 7.85 -4.34 13.29
C ALA A 159 6.42 -3.81 13.10
N ILE A 160 5.44 -4.48 13.70
CA ILE A 160 4.06 -4.00 13.74
C ILE A 160 3.88 -3.04 14.91
N ILE A 161 3.27 -1.89 14.64
CA ILE A 161 2.87 -0.92 15.67
C ILE A 161 1.35 -0.82 15.65
N SER A 162 0.74 -1.20 16.76
CA SER A 162 -0.71 -1.09 16.98
C SER A 162 -1.12 0.34 17.36
N GLY A 163 -2.32 0.74 17.00
CA GLY A 163 -2.87 2.08 17.27
C GLY A 163 -2.37 3.16 16.34
N GLN A 164 -1.74 2.80 15.23
CA GLN A 164 -1.23 3.71 14.22
C GLN A 164 -1.60 3.24 12.81
N LEU A 165 -1.78 4.19 11.90
CA LEU A 165 -1.93 3.95 10.47
C LEU A 165 -0.79 4.62 9.70
N GLU A 166 -0.42 4.04 8.58
CA GLU A 166 0.51 4.64 7.64
C GLU A 166 -0.23 5.62 6.73
N MET A 167 0.25 6.86 6.70
CA MET A 167 -0.26 7.90 5.80
C MET A 167 0.40 7.80 4.42
N SER A 168 -0.19 8.48 3.45
CA SER A 168 0.45 8.65 2.14
C SER A 168 1.83 9.29 2.27
N ASN A 169 2.79 8.82 1.46
CA ASN A 169 4.13 9.39 1.32
C ASN A 169 4.19 10.59 0.37
N VAL A 170 3.05 11.06 -0.14
CA VAL A 170 2.95 12.16 -1.11
C VAL A 170 2.95 13.51 -0.40
N ASP A 171 3.88 14.40 -0.77
CA ASP A 171 3.85 15.81 -0.40
C ASP A 171 3.02 16.60 -1.43
N LEU A 172 1.77 16.88 -1.06
CA LEU A 172 0.84 17.61 -1.92
C LEU A 172 1.36 18.98 -2.36
N THR A 173 2.18 19.65 -1.53
CA THR A 173 2.70 20.98 -1.85
C THR A 173 3.67 20.90 -3.02
N ASN A 174 4.55 19.93 -3.02
CA ASN A 174 5.49 19.68 -4.09
C ASN A 174 4.76 19.25 -5.37
N GLU A 175 3.81 18.32 -5.27
CA GLU A 175 3.03 17.85 -6.42
C GLU A 175 2.22 18.98 -7.10
N PHE A 176 1.58 19.86 -6.31
CA PHE A 176 0.89 21.01 -6.85
C PHE A 176 1.84 22.00 -7.51
N THR A 177 3.03 22.19 -6.94
CA THR A 177 4.04 23.08 -7.53
C THR A 177 4.52 22.54 -8.87
N GLU A 178 4.83 21.26 -8.97
CA GLU A 178 5.22 20.60 -10.21
C GLU A 178 4.10 20.64 -11.25
N MET A 179 2.85 20.43 -10.83
CA MET A 179 1.69 20.56 -11.70
C MET A 179 1.57 21.99 -12.27
N ILE A 180 1.76 23.02 -11.45
CA ILE A 180 1.72 24.44 -11.90
C ILE A 180 2.86 24.70 -12.88
N VAL A 181 4.07 24.21 -12.61
CA VAL A 181 5.22 24.35 -13.51
C VAL A 181 4.95 23.68 -14.86
N ALA A 182 4.42 22.46 -14.84
CA ALA A 182 4.04 21.74 -16.06
C ALA A 182 2.97 22.49 -16.85
N GLN A 183 1.91 22.97 -16.19
CA GLN A 183 0.85 23.77 -16.84
C GLN A 183 1.39 25.06 -17.49
N ARG A 184 2.30 25.77 -16.78
CA ARG A 184 2.94 26.97 -17.35
C ARG A 184 3.84 26.63 -18.52
N GLY A 185 4.52 25.49 -18.50
CA GLY A 185 5.31 24.98 -19.61
C GLY A 185 4.46 24.74 -20.86
N PHE A 186 3.31 24.07 -20.71
CA PHE A 186 2.35 23.88 -21.81
C PHE A 186 1.82 25.20 -22.34
N GLN A 187 1.45 26.15 -21.47
CA GLN A 187 0.97 27.45 -21.85
C GLN A 187 2.03 28.26 -22.62
N SER A 188 3.30 28.19 -22.18
CA SER A 188 4.42 28.85 -22.84
C SER A 188 4.62 28.30 -24.26
N ASN A 189 4.64 26.98 -24.41
CA ASN A 189 4.80 26.32 -25.70
C ASN A 189 3.62 26.66 -26.63
N SER A 190 2.40 26.68 -26.10
CA SER A 190 1.20 27.06 -26.86
C SER A 190 1.26 28.52 -27.34
N ARG A 191 1.77 29.45 -26.52
CA ARG A 191 1.96 30.86 -26.90
C ARG A 191 3.01 31.03 -28.00
N ILE A 192 4.08 30.24 -27.99
CA ILE A 192 5.10 30.29 -29.07
C ILE A 192 4.46 29.91 -30.39
N ILE A 193 3.56 28.91 -30.43
CA ILE A 193 2.86 28.53 -31.64
C ILE A 193 1.95 29.69 -32.15
N THR A 194 1.15 30.27 -31.25
CA THR A 194 0.27 31.39 -31.62
C THR A 194 1.03 32.62 -32.11
N THR A 195 2.13 32.99 -31.42
CA THR A 195 2.96 34.14 -31.90
C THR A 195 3.66 33.83 -33.21
N SER A 196 4.05 32.59 -33.48
CA SER A 196 4.60 32.20 -34.78
C SER A 196 3.57 32.34 -35.91
N ASP A 197 2.32 31.95 -35.66
CA ASP A 197 1.21 32.10 -36.61
C ASP A 197 0.89 33.57 -36.87
N GLU A 198 0.90 34.42 -35.84
CA GLU A 198 0.72 35.87 -35.97
C GLU A 198 1.82 36.51 -36.84
N ILE A 199 3.09 36.16 -36.60
CA ILE A 199 4.23 36.62 -37.39
C ILE A 199 4.10 36.17 -38.83
N LEU A 200 3.71 34.93 -39.10
CA LEU A 200 3.49 34.42 -40.45
C LEU A 200 2.34 35.17 -41.17
N GLN A 201 1.26 35.49 -40.47
CA GLN A 201 0.16 36.29 -41.02
C GLN A 201 0.60 37.70 -41.37
N GLU A 202 1.41 38.35 -40.51
CA GLU A 202 1.96 39.67 -40.81
C GLU A 202 2.87 39.65 -42.04
N VAL A 203 3.77 38.65 -42.14
CA VAL A 203 4.65 38.49 -43.31
C VAL A 203 3.86 38.25 -44.58
N VAL A 204 2.79 37.46 -44.54
CA VAL A 204 1.92 37.25 -45.71
C VAL A 204 1.17 38.52 -46.09
N ASN A 205 0.73 39.33 -45.12
CA ASN A 205 0.07 40.61 -45.38
C ASN A 205 1.01 41.68 -45.96
N LEU A 206 2.29 41.67 -45.57
CA LEU A 206 3.31 42.57 -46.13
C LEU A 206 3.67 42.25 -47.60
N LYS A 207 3.35 41.07 -48.09
CA LYS A 207 3.60 40.66 -49.47
C LYS A 207 2.48 41.10 -50.44
N ARG A 208 1.38 41.65 -49.94
CA ARG A 208 0.30 42.27 -50.74
C ARG A 208 0.51 43.77 -50.88
#